data_5bad9514d9ca77590636d693a03b26c9
#
_entry.id   5bad9514d9ca77590636d693a03b26c9
#
_cell.length_a   1.000
_cell.length_b   1.000
_cell.length_c   1.000
_cell.angle_alpha   90.00
_cell.angle_beta   90.00
_cell.angle_gamma   90.00
#
_symmetry.space_group_name_H-M   'P 1'
#
loop_
_entity.id
_entity.type
_entity.pdbx_description
1 polymer ?
#
loop_
_entity_poly.entity_id
_entity_poly.type
_entity_poly.pdbx_seq_one_letter_code
_entity_poly.pdbx_strand_id
1 'polypeptide(L)'
;MKEKELLLTVKQRMGIPTLNAMQRQALDTWKSGGGDLVLYSPTGTGKTLAFALCLLQALKPPMQQLQAVVMAPSRELVMQTADILRLLATGYKVTACYGGHAVADEKSSLTVTPDIIVATPGRLLDHHKRQHVDLSGARLLVLDEMDKSLELGFEDEMRQLLKVMPRLNRRILASATVLDVVPDYVRLHNPSTVNVLRESAQPAERITVRRVQSGSKDKLNTLCDLLMSLDGGKVIVFANYRESVERIHRFLTDRHIDAGIYHGALEQQDRECAVARLMGGSIMVLVSTDLASRGLDIDKVEHIIHYHLPVSEQAYVHRNGRTARVDAVGNAYVITAPDEQLPEWVSVDETMTLQPASRMPRATMSTLYFQAGKKEKLSRGDILGFIASHGGIEATAVGRIDVRDHYSLAAVPRGKAHEVLKNILNVKIKGKKVRISLLG
;
A
#
# COMPACT_ATOMS: atom_id res chain seq x y z
N MET A 1 -17.11 -16.89 12.57
CA MET A 1 -17.64 -17.38 11.25
C MET A 1 -17.17 -18.79 10.99
N LYS A 2 -17.99 -19.66 10.34
CA LYS A 2 -17.52 -21.01 9.93
C LYS A 2 -16.55 -20.90 8.76
N GLU A 3 -15.52 -21.73 8.75
CA GLU A 3 -14.47 -21.68 7.71
C GLU A 3 -15.03 -21.76 6.29
N LYS A 4 -15.98 -22.67 6.05
CA LYS A 4 -16.61 -22.83 4.72
C LYS A 4 -17.27 -21.54 4.22
N GLU A 5 -17.96 -20.79 5.11
CA GLU A 5 -18.58 -19.51 4.79
C GLU A 5 -17.54 -18.45 4.48
N LEU A 6 -16.46 -18.43 5.26
CA LEU A 6 -15.37 -17.47 5.09
C LEU A 6 -14.66 -17.70 3.76
N LEU A 7 -14.33 -18.94 3.41
CA LEU A 7 -13.69 -19.29 2.13
C LEU A 7 -14.62 -18.99 0.94
N LEU A 8 -15.92 -19.22 1.08
CA LEU A 8 -16.89 -18.85 0.05
C LEU A 8 -16.93 -17.33 -0.15
N THR A 9 -16.90 -16.57 0.94
CA THR A 9 -16.86 -15.10 0.89
C THR A 9 -15.58 -14.61 0.20
N VAL A 10 -14.42 -15.20 0.48
CA VAL A 10 -13.15 -14.89 -0.19
C VAL A 10 -13.28 -15.12 -1.70
N LYS A 11 -13.79 -16.27 -2.11
CA LYS A 11 -13.99 -16.60 -3.53
C LYS A 11 -14.94 -15.62 -4.23
N GLN A 12 -16.09 -15.32 -3.60
CA GLN A 12 -17.13 -14.49 -4.23
C GLN A 12 -16.76 -13.00 -4.26
N ARG A 13 -16.14 -12.48 -3.19
CA ARG A 13 -15.90 -11.04 -3.04
C ARG A 13 -14.51 -10.59 -3.46
N MET A 14 -13.52 -11.47 -3.37
CA MET A 14 -12.13 -11.16 -3.74
C MET A 14 -11.70 -11.83 -5.05
N GLY A 15 -12.50 -12.76 -5.60
CA GLY A 15 -12.14 -13.50 -6.80
C GLY A 15 -10.99 -14.50 -6.59
N ILE A 16 -10.68 -14.84 -5.34
CA ILE A 16 -9.60 -15.79 -5.00
C ILE A 16 -10.22 -17.17 -4.85
N PRO A 17 -10.00 -18.09 -5.81
CA PRO A 17 -10.66 -19.40 -5.80
C PRO A 17 -10.13 -20.33 -4.71
N THR A 18 -8.83 -20.23 -4.39
CA THR A 18 -8.14 -21.08 -3.40
C THR A 18 -7.11 -20.27 -2.62
N LEU A 19 -6.91 -20.61 -1.35
CA LEU A 19 -5.83 -20.05 -0.55
C LEU A 19 -4.48 -20.59 -1.03
N ASN A 20 -3.44 -19.77 -1.00
CA ASN A 20 -2.08 -20.21 -1.21
C ASN A 20 -1.56 -21.05 -0.01
N ALA A 21 -0.39 -21.66 -0.19
CA ALA A 21 0.19 -22.55 0.82
C ALA A 21 0.39 -21.84 2.19
N MET A 22 0.95 -20.65 2.20
CA MET A 22 1.16 -19.85 3.41
C MET A 22 -0.15 -19.51 4.13
N GLN A 23 -1.16 -19.05 3.38
CA GLN A 23 -2.48 -18.71 3.94
C GLN A 23 -3.17 -19.95 4.53
N ARG A 24 -3.07 -21.10 3.87
CA ARG A 24 -3.60 -22.37 4.36
C ARG A 24 -2.87 -22.79 5.62
N GLN A 25 -1.54 -22.81 5.61
CA GLN A 25 -0.72 -23.17 6.76
C GLN A 25 -0.99 -22.27 7.97
N ALA A 26 -1.09 -20.92 7.75
CA ALA A 26 -1.41 -19.99 8.82
C ALA A 26 -2.78 -20.28 9.46
N LEU A 27 -3.80 -20.55 8.63
CA LEU A 27 -5.15 -20.85 9.11
C LEU A 27 -5.20 -22.19 9.88
N ASP A 28 -4.53 -23.23 9.36
CA ASP A 28 -4.50 -24.54 9.99
C ASP A 28 -3.70 -24.51 11.31
N THR A 29 -2.56 -23.81 11.34
CA THR A 29 -1.77 -23.58 12.56
C THR A 29 -2.59 -22.81 13.62
N TRP A 30 -3.31 -21.78 13.20
CA TRP A 30 -4.17 -21.00 14.08
C TRP A 30 -5.29 -21.83 14.69
N LYS A 31 -5.85 -22.78 13.96
CA LYS A 31 -6.94 -23.66 14.42
C LYS A 31 -6.46 -24.75 15.37
N SER A 32 -5.34 -25.38 15.05
CA SER A 32 -4.79 -26.48 15.84
C SER A 32 -4.08 -26.01 17.11
N GLY A 33 -3.57 -24.76 17.12
CA GLY A 33 -2.87 -24.16 18.24
C GLY A 33 -3.79 -23.39 19.19
N GLY A 34 -3.61 -23.56 20.50
CA GLY A 34 -4.27 -22.72 21.52
C GLY A 34 -3.57 -21.40 21.80
N GLY A 35 -2.37 -21.17 21.22
CA GLY A 35 -1.49 -20.02 21.46
C GLY A 35 -1.54 -18.95 20.38
N ASP A 36 -0.56 -18.09 20.44
CA ASP A 36 -0.38 -16.98 19.48
C ASP A 36 0.20 -17.47 18.16
N LEU A 37 0.09 -16.67 17.09
CA LEU A 37 0.64 -16.98 15.78
C LEU A 37 1.70 -15.94 15.41
N VAL A 38 2.87 -16.40 14.99
CA VAL A 38 3.90 -15.56 14.36
C VAL A 38 3.98 -15.94 12.88
N LEU A 39 3.80 -14.95 12.01
CA LEU A 39 3.76 -15.14 10.56
C LEU A 39 4.88 -14.33 9.89
N TYR A 40 5.93 -15.03 9.50
CA TYR A 40 7.02 -14.47 8.72
C TYR A 40 6.83 -14.81 7.24
N SER A 41 6.62 -13.77 6.43
CA SER A 41 6.39 -13.94 4.99
C SER A 41 6.73 -12.66 4.26
N PRO A 42 7.29 -12.70 3.04
CA PRO A 42 7.60 -11.51 2.26
C PRO A 42 6.38 -10.60 2.02
N THR A 43 6.61 -9.35 1.64
CA THR A 43 5.55 -8.45 1.20
C THR A 43 4.88 -9.03 -0.05
N GLY A 44 3.56 -8.83 -0.19
CA GLY A 44 2.84 -9.26 -1.38
C GLY A 44 2.39 -10.72 -1.44
N THR A 45 2.72 -11.53 -0.47
CA THR A 45 2.31 -12.95 -0.39
C THR A 45 0.87 -13.17 0.10
N GLY A 46 0.18 -12.09 0.48
CA GLY A 46 -1.19 -12.14 1.00
C GLY A 46 -1.27 -12.38 2.51
N LYS A 47 -0.28 -11.92 3.31
CA LYS A 47 -0.31 -11.93 4.79
C LYS A 47 -1.60 -11.36 5.37
N THR A 48 -2.05 -10.23 4.80
CA THR A 48 -3.28 -9.55 5.26
C THR A 48 -4.49 -10.46 5.18
N LEU A 49 -4.64 -11.23 4.09
CA LEU A 49 -5.71 -12.22 3.99
C LEU A 49 -5.52 -13.36 4.99
N ALA A 50 -4.29 -13.84 5.18
CA ALA A 50 -4.00 -14.93 6.13
C ALA A 50 -4.42 -14.55 7.56
N PHE A 51 -3.95 -13.43 8.09
CA PHE A 51 -4.34 -13.03 9.44
C PHE A 51 -5.79 -12.59 9.55
N ALA A 52 -6.39 -12.00 8.50
CA ALA A 52 -7.80 -11.67 8.48
C ALA A 52 -8.68 -12.92 8.62
N LEU A 53 -8.33 -14.00 7.94
CA LEU A 53 -9.03 -15.28 8.07
C LEU A 53 -8.92 -15.85 9.49
N CYS A 54 -7.73 -15.84 10.07
CA CYS A 54 -7.49 -16.29 11.45
C CYS A 54 -8.30 -15.45 12.46
N LEU A 55 -8.26 -14.11 12.31
CA LEU A 55 -9.00 -13.18 13.15
C LEU A 55 -10.51 -13.42 13.06
N LEU A 56 -11.07 -13.45 11.84
CA LEU A 56 -12.52 -13.59 11.62
C LEU A 56 -13.06 -14.93 12.09
N GLN A 57 -12.24 -16.00 12.04
CA GLN A 57 -12.62 -17.29 12.56
C GLN A 57 -12.77 -17.28 14.09
N ALA A 58 -11.97 -16.46 14.79
CA ALA A 58 -11.96 -16.39 16.25
C ALA A 58 -12.99 -15.39 16.83
N LEU A 59 -13.60 -14.52 16.00
CA LEU A 59 -14.62 -13.58 16.44
C LEU A 59 -15.90 -14.29 16.86
N LYS A 60 -16.50 -13.77 17.93
CA LYS A 60 -17.88 -14.08 18.30
C LYS A 60 -18.86 -13.29 17.41
N PRO A 61 -20.14 -13.68 17.32
CA PRO A 61 -21.16 -12.90 16.65
C PRO A 61 -21.13 -11.41 17.06
N PRO A 62 -21.51 -10.47 16.18
CA PRO A 62 -21.51 -9.05 16.50
C PRO A 62 -22.31 -8.75 17.78
N MET A 63 -21.69 -8.05 18.74
CA MET A 63 -22.29 -7.76 20.05
C MET A 63 -22.17 -6.27 20.42
N GLN A 64 -21.83 -5.42 19.48
CA GLN A 64 -21.52 -3.99 19.73
C GLN A 64 -20.44 -3.81 20.82
N GLN A 65 -19.47 -4.69 20.85
CA GLN A 65 -18.33 -4.67 21.76
C GLN A 65 -17.04 -4.87 20.95
N LEU A 66 -15.99 -4.15 21.34
CA LEU A 66 -14.69 -4.34 20.70
C LEU A 66 -14.17 -5.76 20.98
N GLN A 67 -13.92 -6.50 19.91
CA GLN A 67 -13.44 -7.86 19.97
C GLN A 67 -11.98 -7.97 19.51
N ALA A 68 -11.58 -7.18 18.51
CA ALA A 68 -10.26 -7.26 17.92
C ALA A 68 -9.67 -5.88 17.60
N VAL A 69 -8.36 -5.78 17.75
CA VAL A 69 -7.54 -4.64 17.34
C VAL A 69 -6.50 -5.12 16.33
N VAL A 70 -6.36 -4.41 15.22
CA VAL A 70 -5.29 -4.59 14.25
C VAL A 70 -4.45 -3.32 14.24
N MET A 71 -3.18 -3.41 14.56
CA MET A 71 -2.24 -2.29 14.46
C MET A 71 -1.37 -2.44 13.22
N ALA A 72 -1.21 -1.36 12.47
CA ALA A 72 -0.34 -1.29 11.31
C ALA A 72 0.44 0.04 11.32
N PRO A 73 1.69 0.06 10.83
CA PRO A 73 2.58 1.21 10.99
C PRO A 73 2.23 2.40 10.09
N SER A 74 1.44 2.22 9.05
CA SER A 74 1.10 3.28 8.12
C SER A 74 -0.41 3.41 7.88
N ARG A 75 -0.83 4.60 7.46
CA ARG A 75 -2.23 4.92 7.13
C ARG A 75 -2.73 4.06 5.98
N GLU A 76 -1.87 3.89 4.99
CA GLU A 76 -2.15 3.12 3.77
C GLU A 76 -2.46 1.67 4.12
N LEU A 77 -1.65 1.05 4.99
CA LEU A 77 -1.89 -0.31 5.48
C LEU A 77 -3.16 -0.41 6.32
N VAL A 78 -3.42 0.57 7.17
CA VAL A 78 -4.67 0.63 7.95
C VAL A 78 -5.87 0.65 7.02
N MET A 79 -5.87 1.50 5.99
CA MET A 79 -6.96 1.59 5.02
C MET A 79 -7.12 0.28 4.23
N GLN A 80 -6.03 -0.26 3.71
CA GLN A 80 -6.03 -1.51 2.95
C GLN A 80 -6.55 -2.69 3.79
N THR A 81 -6.06 -2.83 5.01
CA THR A 81 -6.48 -3.89 5.93
C THR A 81 -7.93 -3.73 6.35
N ALA A 82 -8.37 -2.50 6.63
CA ALA A 82 -9.77 -2.22 6.96
C ALA A 82 -10.72 -2.54 5.78
N ASP A 83 -10.32 -2.24 4.55
CA ASP A 83 -11.13 -2.54 3.36
C ASP A 83 -11.24 -4.07 3.12
N ILE A 84 -10.16 -4.81 3.32
CA ILE A 84 -10.19 -6.29 3.27
C ILE A 84 -11.11 -6.84 4.36
N LEU A 85 -10.99 -6.36 5.60
CA LEU A 85 -11.83 -6.80 6.70
C LEU A 85 -13.30 -6.43 6.49
N ARG A 86 -13.63 -5.24 6.00
CA ARG A 86 -15.01 -4.84 5.65
C ARG A 86 -15.61 -5.72 4.57
N LEU A 87 -14.77 -6.13 3.62
CA LEU A 87 -15.20 -7.02 2.55
C LEU A 87 -15.54 -8.43 3.07
N LEU A 88 -14.76 -8.93 4.02
CA LEU A 88 -14.87 -10.30 4.54
C LEU A 88 -15.77 -10.41 5.78
N ALA A 89 -15.76 -9.42 6.66
CA ALA A 89 -16.44 -9.42 7.96
C ALA A 89 -17.90 -8.99 7.85
N THR A 90 -18.72 -9.74 7.11
CA THR A 90 -20.15 -9.42 6.92
C THR A 90 -20.88 -9.37 8.26
N GLY A 91 -21.54 -8.25 8.53
CA GLY A 91 -22.29 -8.02 9.76
C GLY A 91 -21.48 -7.45 10.93
N TYR A 92 -20.14 -7.38 10.82
CA TYR A 92 -19.29 -6.75 11.83
C TYR A 92 -18.99 -5.30 11.48
N LYS A 93 -18.91 -4.45 12.50
CA LYS A 93 -18.49 -3.06 12.32
C LYS A 93 -16.96 -2.97 12.37
N VAL A 94 -16.34 -2.57 11.25
CA VAL A 94 -14.90 -2.34 11.12
C VAL A 94 -14.63 -0.85 11.02
N THR A 95 -13.90 -0.28 11.98
CA THR A 95 -13.51 1.13 12.00
C THR A 95 -12.01 1.27 11.80
N ALA A 96 -11.61 2.16 10.88
CA ALA A 96 -10.22 2.53 10.66
C ALA A 96 -9.90 3.83 11.41
N CYS A 97 -8.74 3.88 12.12
CA CYS A 97 -8.25 5.05 12.84
C CYS A 97 -6.79 5.32 12.47
N TYR A 98 -6.51 6.44 11.79
CA TYR A 98 -5.17 6.79 11.32
C TYR A 98 -4.99 8.32 11.25
N GLY A 99 -3.77 8.82 11.35
CA GLY A 99 -3.49 10.25 11.31
C GLY A 99 -3.68 10.88 9.91
N GLY A 100 -3.70 12.22 9.83
CA GLY A 100 -3.72 13.00 8.58
C GLY A 100 -5.08 13.48 8.12
N HIS A 101 -6.10 13.32 8.96
CA HIS A 101 -7.41 13.95 8.81
C HIS A 101 -7.99 14.31 10.19
N ALA A 102 -9.12 15.02 10.19
CA ALA A 102 -9.70 15.52 11.43
C ALA A 102 -10.14 14.38 12.36
N VAL A 103 -9.76 14.46 13.64
CA VAL A 103 -10.16 13.49 14.69
C VAL A 103 -11.67 13.39 14.83
N ALA A 104 -12.40 14.48 14.52
CA ALA A 104 -13.85 14.53 14.61
C ALA A 104 -14.55 13.51 13.71
N ASP A 105 -14.02 13.23 12.52
CA ASP A 105 -14.59 12.26 11.59
C ASP A 105 -14.51 10.82 12.15
N GLU A 106 -13.39 10.48 12.75
CA GLU A 106 -13.20 9.18 13.40
C GLU A 106 -14.02 9.07 14.69
N LYS A 107 -14.10 10.15 15.48
CA LYS A 107 -14.93 10.20 16.69
C LYS A 107 -16.38 9.84 16.35
N SER A 108 -16.94 10.40 15.29
CA SER A 108 -18.29 10.06 14.82
C SER A 108 -18.43 8.56 14.50
N SER A 109 -17.43 7.96 13.88
CA SER A 109 -17.39 6.53 13.57
C SER A 109 -17.26 5.65 14.81
N LEU A 110 -16.66 6.15 15.89
CA LEU A 110 -16.45 5.44 17.15
C LEU A 110 -17.65 5.56 18.12
N THR A 111 -18.61 6.45 17.87
CA THR A 111 -19.82 6.63 18.71
C THR A 111 -20.57 5.31 18.93
N VAL A 112 -20.67 4.50 17.90
CA VAL A 112 -21.15 3.11 18.03
C VAL A 112 -19.90 2.22 18.11
N THR A 113 -19.75 1.48 19.20
CA THR A 113 -18.57 0.62 19.41
C THR A 113 -18.34 -0.33 18.26
N PRO A 114 -17.18 -0.32 17.60
CA PRO A 114 -16.87 -1.28 16.54
C PRO A 114 -16.52 -2.66 17.12
N ASP A 115 -16.74 -3.70 16.30
CA ASP A 115 -16.26 -5.06 16.61
C ASP A 115 -14.77 -5.18 16.36
N ILE A 116 -14.27 -4.49 15.33
CA ILE A 116 -12.86 -4.52 14.92
C ILE A 116 -12.39 -3.06 14.73
N ILE A 117 -11.24 -2.74 15.32
CA ILE A 117 -10.52 -1.50 15.03
C ILE A 117 -9.25 -1.84 14.26
N VAL A 118 -9.00 -1.14 13.16
CA VAL A 118 -7.72 -1.15 12.44
C VAL A 118 -7.10 0.22 12.58
N ALA A 119 -5.89 0.32 13.16
CA ALA A 119 -5.35 1.63 13.50
C ALA A 119 -3.83 1.72 13.39
N THR A 120 -3.33 2.97 13.22
CA THR A 120 -1.93 3.26 13.55
C THR A 120 -1.80 3.42 15.07
N PRO A 121 -0.66 2.96 15.68
CA PRO A 121 -0.50 2.97 17.14
C PRO A 121 -0.73 4.34 17.76
N GLY A 122 -0.11 5.41 17.24
CA GLY A 122 -0.24 6.76 17.78
C GLY A 122 -1.68 7.29 17.73
N ARG A 123 -2.43 7.04 16.64
CA ARG A 123 -3.83 7.49 16.53
C ARG A 123 -4.76 6.73 17.46
N LEU A 124 -4.55 5.43 17.61
CA LEU A 124 -5.35 4.62 18.52
C LEU A 124 -5.13 5.06 19.97
N LEU A 125 -3.89 5.36 20.33
CA LEU A 125 -3.54 5.87 21.68
C LEU A 125 -4.17 7.26 21.93
N ASP A 126 -4.20 8.16 20.93
CA ASP A 126 -4.87 9.45 21.02
C ASP A 126 -6.38 9.29 21.26
N HIS A 127 -7.06 8.41 20.51
CA HIS A 127 -8.47 8.11 20.75
C HIS A 127 -8.74 7.52 22.12
N HIS A 128 -7.88 6.63 22.60
CA HIS A 128 -8.00 6.05 23.94
C HIS A 128 -7.83 7.14 25.02
N LYS A 129 -6.78 7.98 24.93
CA LYS A 129 -6.53 9.08 25.87
C LYS A 129 -7.67 10.10 25.92
N ARG A 130 -8.32 10.33 24.77
CA ARG A 130 -9.50 11.21 24.67
C ARG A 130 -10.81 10.52 25.03
N GLN A 131 -10.77 9.27 25.48
CA GLN A 131 -11.96 8.48 25.85
C GLN A 131 -12.98 8.31 24.70
N HIS A 132 -12.52 8.34 23.44
CA HIS A 132 -13.36 8.08 22.28
C HIS A 132 -13.61 6.57 22.07
N VAL A 133 -12.78 5.72 22.68
CA VAL A 133 -12.88 4.26 22.59
C VAL A 133 -12.38 3.60 23.87
N ASP A 134 -13.10 2.57 24.31
CA ASP A 134 -12.65 1.65 25.36
C ASP A 134 -12.03 0.41 24.69
N LEU A 135 -10.76 0.16 24.98
CA LEU A 135 -9.98 -0.95 24.46
C LEU A 135 -10.00 -2.19 25.35
N SER A 136 -10.59 -2.08 26.56
CA SER A 136 -10.57 -3.15 27.57
C SER A 136 -11.30 -4.43 27.14
N GLY A 137 -12.22 -4.31 26.18
CA GLY A 137 -12.97 -5.44 25.62
C GLY A 137 -12.20 -6.30 24.62
N ALA A 138 -11.09 -5.78 24.05
CA ALA A 138 -10.31 -6.44 23.03
C ALA A 138 -9.77 -7.80 23.50
N ARG A 139 -10.02 -8.86 22.73
CA ARG A 139 -9.56 -10.24 22.98
C ARG A 139 -8.52 -10.70 21.99
N LEU A 140 -8.52 -10.13 20.81
CA LEU A 140 -7.64 -10.47 19.69
C LEU A 140 -6.82 -9.26 19.31
N LEU A 141 -5.53 -9.47 19.05
CA LEU A 141 -4.60 -8.46 18.57
C LEU A 141 -3.89 -8.97 17.33
N VAL A 142 -3.80 -8.13 16.31
CA VAL A 142 -2.91 -8.33 15.18
C VAL A 142 -1.91 -7.19 15.15
N LEU A 143 -0.63 -7.51 15.05
CA LEU A 143 0.47 -6.58 14.81
C LEU A 143 0.97 -6.83 13.39
N ASP A 144 0.54 -5.99 12.45
CA ASP A 144 0.95 -6.11 11.05
C ASP A 144 2.19 -5.25 10.78
N GLU A 145 3.09 -5.76 9.95
CA GLU A 145 4.41 -5.17 9.69
C GLU A 145 5.11 -4.74 10.99
N MET A 146 5.25 -5.68 11.92
CA MET A 146 5.83 -5.41 13.24
C MET A 146 7.25 -4.87 13.15
N ASP A 147 8.07 -5.41 12.25
CA ASP A 147 9.41 -4.91 11.92
C ASP A 147 9.39 -3.40 11.60
N LYS A 148 8.41 -2.96 10.82
CA LYS A 148 8.25 -1.55 10.46
C LYS A 148 7.74 -0.69 11.61
N SER A 149 6.85 -1.25 12.42
CA SER A 149 6.35 -0.55 13.60
C SER A 149 7.48 -0.23 14.58
N LEU A 150 8.45 -1.13 14.73
CA LEU A 150 9.64 -0.93 15.55
C LEU A 150 10.60 0.09 14.92
N GLU A 151 10.89 -0.02 13.62
CA GLU A 151 11.74 0.94 12.89
C GLU A 151 11.20 2.39 12.94
N LEU A 152 9.87 2.55 12.94
CA LEU A 152 9.22 3.85 13.03
C LEU A 152 9.10 4.40 14.44
N GLY A 153 9.57 3.65 15.45
CA GLY A 153 9.60 4.07 16.83
C GLY A 153 8.24 4.04 17.55
N PHE A 154 7.28 3.23 17.08
CA PHE A 154 5.97 3.08 17.72
C PHE A 154 5.98 2.19 18.97
N GLU A 155 7.15 1.89 19.49
CA GLU A 155 7.29 0.96 20.63
C GLU A 155 6.56 1.46 21.88
N ASP A 156 6.70 2.73 22.20
CA ASP A 156 6.09 3.32 23.40
C ASP A 156 4.56 3.37 23.30
N GLU A 157 4.02 3.72 22.14
CA GLU A 157 2.57 3.72 21.92
C GLU A 157 2.00 2.30 21.99
N MET A 158 2.66 1.33 21.36
CA MET A 158 2.23 -0.07 21.42
C MET A 158 2.28 -0.61 22.86
N ARG A 159 3.34 -0.30 23.62
CA ARG A 159 3.48 -0.67 25.03
C ARG A 159 2.35 -0.10 25.89
N GLN A 160 1.97 1.17 25.69
CA GLN A 160 0.85 1.81 26.38
C GLN A 160 -0.48 1.18 26.01
N LEU A 161 -0.71 0.93 24.71
CA LEU A 161 -1.94 0.31 24.20
C LEU A 161 -2.14 -1.11 24.75
N LEU A 162 -1.11 -1.95 24.79
CA LEU A 162 -1.23 -3.31 25.30
C LEU A 162 -1.57 -3.35 26.79
N LYS A 163 -1.12 -2.36 27.59
CA LYS A 163 -1.48 -2.25 29.01
C LYS A 163 -2.97 -2.03 29.25
N VAL A 164 -3.66 -1.37 28.30
CA VAL A 164 -5.09 -1.05 28.43
C VAL A 164 -6.01 -2.08 27.74
N MET A 165 -5.44 -3.19 27.29
CA MET A 165 -6.14 -4.34 26.71
C MET A 165 -5.97 -5.61 27.59
N PRO A 166 -6.48 -5.64 28.83
CA PRO A 166 -6.18 -6.73 29.79
C PRO A 166 -6.83 -8.07 29.40
N ARG A 167 -7.79 -8.08 28.48
CA ARG A 167 -8.53 -9.28 28.04
C ARG A 167 -7.93 -9.94 26.80
N LEU A 168 -6.77 -9.47 26.31
CA LEU A 168 -6.10 -10.10 25.18
C LEU A 168 -5.74 -11.54 25.52
N ASN A 169 -6.28 -12.47 24.74
CA ASN A 169 -6.06 -13.89 24.92
C ASN A 169 -5.33 -14.53 23.72
N ARG A 170 -5.37 -13.90 22.55
CA ARG A 170 -4.64 -14.36 21.36
C ARG A 170 -4.07 -13.21 20.56
N ARG A 171 -2.88 -13.44 20.00
CA ARG A 171 -2.15 -12.45 19.20
C ARG A 171 -1.71 -13.06 17.89
N ILE A 172 -1.65 -12.23 16.85
CA ILE A 172 -1.02 -12.56 15.57
C ILE A 172 0.02 -11.48 15.31
N LEU A 173 1.26 -11.90 15.14
CA LEU A 173 2.37 -11.04 14.76
C LEU A 173 2.73 -11.37 13.32
N ALA A 174 2.60 -10.39 12.42
CA ALA A 174 2.98 -10.52 11.03
C ALA A 174 4.18 -9.61 10.72
N SER A 175 5.18 -10.15 10.05
CA SER A 175 6.39 -9.41 9.68
C SER A 175 6.93 -9.88 8.32
N ALA A 176 7.58 -8.97 7.59
CA ALA A 176 8.26 -9.29 6.34
C ALA A 176 9.69 -9.79 6.56
N THR A 177 10.23 -9.61 7.76
CA THR A 177 11.56 -10.06 8.17
C THR A 177 11.47 -10.80 9.49
N VAL A 178 12.42 -11.71 9.75
CA VAL A 178 12.54 -12.34 11.07
C VAL A 178 12.97 -11.26 12.06
N LEU A 179 12.26 -11.16 13.17
CA LEU A 179 12.66 -10.28 14.27
C LEU A 179 13.71 -11.02 15.12
N ASP A 180 14.85 -10.37 15.37
CA ASP A 180 15.89 -10.92 16.24
C ASP A 180 15.33 -11.16 17.65
N VAL A 181 14.54 -10.20 18.15
CA VAL A 181 13.84 -10.29 19.42
C VAL A 181 12.45 -9.70 19.28
N VAL A 182 11.44 -10.47 19.67
CA VAL A 182 10.09 -9.91 19.82
C VAL A 182 10.05 -9.17 21.16
N PRO A 183 9.67 -7.87 21.18
CA PRO A 183 9.67 -7.09 22.42
C PRO A 183 8.81 -7.71 23.52
N ASP A 184 9.30 -7.74 24.75
CA ASP A 184 8.66 -8.38 25.92
C ASP A 184 7.24 -7.86 26.19
N TYR A 185 6.95 -6.60 25.86
CA TYR A 185 5.62 -6.03 26.06
C TYR A 185 4.54 -6.67 25.20
N VAL A 186 4.90 -7.34 24.09
CA VAL A 186 3.96 -8.07 23.24
C VAL A 186 3.39 -9.30 23.97
N ARG A 187 4.16 -9.90 24.87
CA ARG A 187 3.75 -11.03 25.74
C ARG A 187 3.12 -12.18 24.95
N LEU A 188 3.84 -12.68 23.95
CA LEU A 188 3.39 -13.87 23.20
C LEU A 188 3.23 -15.07 24.14
N HIS A 189 2.13 -15.80 23.97
CA HIS A 189 1.81 -17.01 24.73
C HIS A 189 1.81 -18.23 23.82
N ASN A 190 2.70 -19.18 24.07
CA ASN A 190 2.86 -20.41 23.29
C ASN A 190 2.79 -20.17 21.76
N PRO A 191 3.63 -19.30 21.20
CA PRO A 191 3.51 -18.91 19.80
C PRO A 191 3.87 -20.08 18.88
N SER A 192 3.00 -20.32 17.89
CA SER A 192 3.30 -21.16 16.74
C SER A 192 3.81 -20.27 15.60
N THR A 193 4.90 -20.68 14.95
CA THR A 193 5.53 -19.87 13.87
C THR A 193 5.26 -20.51 12.51
N VAL A 194 4.73 -19.72 11.60
CA VAL A 194 4.70 -20.00 10.17
C VAL A 194 5.73 -19.11 9.50
N ASN A 195 6.79 -19.72 8.98
CA ASN A 195 7.89 -18.99 8.36
C ASN A 195 8.13 -19.50 6.94
N VAL A 196 7.70 -18.70 5.98
CA VAL A 196 7.87 -18.99 4.55
C VAL A 196 8.91 -18.08 3.88
N LEU A 197 9.71 -17.35 4.67
CA LEU A 197 10.75 -16.46 4.11
C LEU A 197 11.80 -17.26 3.33
N ARG A 198 12.17 -18.45 3.80
CA ARG A 198 13.15 -19.32 3.12
C ARG A 198 12.56 -20.03 1.90
N GLU A 199 11.29 -20.42 1.96
CA GLU A 199 10.57 -21.04 0.84
C GLU A 199 10.25 -20.01 -0.26
N SER A 200 10.11 -18.76 0.14
CA SER A 200 9.90 -17.62 -0.76
C SER A 200 11.20 -16.97 -1.25
N ALA A 201 12.36 -17.55 -0.96
CA ALA A 201 13.64 -17.11 -1.55
C ALA A 201 13.66 -17.21 -3.09
N GLN A 202 12.64 -17.85 -3.68
CA GLN A 202 12.39 -17.81 -5.13
C GLN A 202 11.90 -16.47 -5.71
N PRO A 203 11.38 -15.42 -4.98
CA PRO A 203 11.17 -14.12 -5.60
C PRO A 203 12.45 -13.42 -6.06
N ALA A 204 13.60 -13.73 -5.44
CA ALA A 204 14.88 -13.22 -5.90
C ALA A 204 15.24 -13.76 -7.31
N GLU A 205 14.85 -15.01 -7.63
CA GLU A 205 15.06 -15.62 -8.94
C GLU A 205 14.16 -15.01 -10.04
N ARG A 206 13.15 -14.21 -9.68
CA ARG A 206 12.23 -13.55 -10.61
C ARG A 206 12.53 -12.06 -10.80
N ILE A 207 13.49 -11.51 -10.07
CA ILE A 207 13.91 -10.11 -10.22
C ILE A 207 15.29 -10.10 -10.83
N THR A 208 15.37 -9.62 -12.05
CA THR A 208 16.70 -9.39 -12.67
C THR A 208 17.25 -8.06 -12.19
N VAL A 209 18.38 -8.11 -11.50
CA VAL A 209 19.06 -6.94 -10.96
C VAL A 209 20.17 -6.51 -11.90
N ARG A 210 20.07 -5.29 -12.42
CA ARG A 210 21.05 -4.71 -13.35
C ARG A 210 21.79 -3.56 -12.71
N ARG A 211 23.10 -3.59 -12.81
CA ARG A 211 23.95 -2.46 -12.46
C ARG A 211 24.04 -1.50 -13.63
N VAL A 212 23.84 -0.21 -13.39
CA VAL A 212 24.06 0.86 -14.36
C VAL A 212 25.10 1.81 -13.79
N GLN A 213 26.24 1.89 -14.43
CA GLN A 213 27.32 2.76 -13.97
C GLN A 213 27.17 4.17 -14.53
N SER A 214 27.14 5.16 -13.65
CA SER A 214 27.13 6.56 -14.02
C SER A 214 28.55 7.04 -14.31
N GLY A 215 28.71 7.88 -15.32
CA GLY A 215 29.99 8.52 -15.63
C GLY A 215 30.39 9.62 -14.64
N SER A 216 29.49 10.03 -13.74
CA SER A 216 29.73 11.11 -12.77
C SER A 216 29.03 10.80 -11.43
N LYS A 217 29.40 11.59 -10.39
CA LYS A 217 28.70 11.52 -9.08
C LYS A 217 27.25 11.97 -9.18
N ASP A 218 26.94 12.89 -10.09
CA ASP A 218 25.56 13.29 -10.39
C ASP A 218 24.94 12.28 -11.37
N LYS A 219 24.04 11.47 -10.86
CA LYS A 219 23.43 10.35 -11.58
C LYS A 219 22.16 10.75 -12.37
N LEU A 220 21.79 12.05 -12.45
CA LEU A 220 20.53 12.50 -13.07
C LEU A 220 20.46 12.19 -14.57
N ASN A 221 21.55 12.45 -15.32
CA ASN A 221 21.58 12.13 -16.75
C ASN A 221 21.52 10.63 -16.97
N THR A 222 22.28 9.84 -16.19
CA THR A 222 22.24 8.37 -16.24
C THR A 222 20.84 7.82 -15.93
N LEU A 223 20.12 8.42 -14.96
CA LEU A 223 18.72 8.06 -14.69
C LEU A 223 17.82 8.34 -15.89
N CYS A 224 17.99 9.51 -16.53
CA CYS A 224 17.23 9.87 -17.73
C CYS A 224 17.49 8.88 -18.87
N ASP A 225 18.78 8.57 -19.15
CA ASP A 225 19.18 7.65 -20.20
C ASP A 225 18.65 6.23 -19.91
N LEU A 226 18.69 5.79 -18.65
CA LEU A 226 18.09 4.51 -18.24
C LEU A 226 16.59 4.50 -18.50
N LEU A 227 15.86 5.53 -18.07
CA LEU A 227 14.41 5.63 -18.30
C LEU A 227 14.06 5.60 -19.80
N MET A 228 14.87 6.24 -20.64
CA MET A 228 14.71 6.21 -22.10
C MET A 228 15.04 4.85 -22.72
N SER A 229 15.85 4.03 -22.04
CA SER A 229 16.25 2.69 -22.50
C SER A 229 15.23 1.61 -22.10
N LEU A 230 14.19 1.94 -21.32
CA LEU A 230 13.16 0.99 -20.92
C LEU A 230 12.07 0.89 -21.99
N ASP A 231 11.58 -0.31 -22.25
CA ASP A 231 10.51 -0.60 -23.23
C ASP A 231 9.10 -0.16 -22.75
N GLY A 232 9.02 0.74 -21.79
CA GLY A 232 7.79 1.18 -21.16
C GLY A 232 7.59 0.55 -19.76
N GLY A 233 6.34 0.55 -19.28
CA GLY A 233 6.02 0.07 -17.95
C GLY A 233 6.09 1.17 -16.89
N LYS A 234 5.61 0.85 -15.68
CA LYS A 234 5.63 1.74 -14.53
C LYS A 234 6.96 1.62 -13.81
N VAL A 235 7.50 2.74 -13.43
CA VAL A 235 8.81 2.85 -12.78
C VAL A 235 8.67 3.47 -11.40
N ILE A 236 9.30 2.88 -10.39
CA ILE A 236 9.56 3.58 -9.12
C ILE A 236 11.05 3.87 -9.01
N VAL A 237 11.38 5.13 -8.80
CA VAL A 237 12.76 5.59 -8.54
C VAL A 237 12.91 5.86 -7.05
N PHE A 238 13.79 5.13 -6.39
CA PHE A 238 14.06 5.29 -4.96
C PHE A 238 15.25 6.21 -4.69
N ALA A 239 15.02 7.23 -3.86
CA ALA A 239 16.05 8.09 -3.30
C ALA A 239 15.94 8.15 -1.78
N ASN A 240 17.09 8.29 -1.08
CA ASN A 240 17.12 8.22 0.39
C ASN A 240 16.60 9.50 1.07
N TYR A 241 16.64 10.66 0.36
CA TYR A 241 16.34 11.96 0.92
C TYR A 241 15.22 12.65 0.15
N ARG A 242 14.40 13.41 0.85
CA ARG A 242 13.30 14.20 0.29
C ARG A 242 13.80 15.19 -0.77
N GLU A 243 14.87 15.92 -0.46
CA GLU A 243 15.46 16.92 -1.38
C GLU A 243 15.92 16.27 -2.69
N SER A 244 16.40 15.03 -2.61
CA SER A 244 16.78 14.26 -3.80
C SER A 244 15.56 13.85 -4.62
N VAL A 245 14.45 13.47 -3.97
CA VAL A 245 13.18 13.17 -4.65
C VAL A 245 12.68 14.41 -5.41
N GLU A 246 12.63 15.57 -4.74
CA GLU A 246 12.19 16.82 -5.34
C GLU A 246 13.11 17.26 -6.50
N ARG A 247 14.44 17.10 -6.35
CA ARG A 247 15.44 17.40 -7.38
C ARG A 247 15.28 16.50 -8.62
N ILE A 248 15.16 15.20 -8.42
CA ILE A 248 14.95 14.23 -9.50
C ILE A 248 13.64 14.55 -10.23
N HIS A 249 12.56 14.76 -9.51
CA HIS A 249 11.27 15.09 -10.10
C HIS A 249 11.34 16.35 -10.99
N ARG A 250 11.92 17.45 -10.47
CA ARG A 250 12.10 18.68 -11.25
C ARG A 250 12.91 18.41 -12.52
N PHE A 251 14.03 17.70 -12.40
CA PHE A 251 14.88 17.34 -13.53
C PHE A 251 14.14 16.54 -14.61
N LEU A 252 13.29 15.59 -14.22
CA LEU A 252 12.48 14.79 -15.14
C LEU A 252 11.37 15.62 -15.78
N THR A 253 10.69 16.45 -15.00
CA THR A 253 9.60 17.33 -15.47
C THR A 253 10.10 18.37 -16.49
N ASP A 254 11.28 18.97 -16.25
CA ASP A 254 11.93 19.91 -17.18
C ASP A 254 12.25 19.23 -18.54
N ARG A 255 12.36 17.90 -18.56
CA ARG A 255 12.55 17.09 -19.77
C ARG A 255 11.25 16.48 -20.32
N HIS A 256 10.11 16.98 -19.86
CA HIS A 256 8.77 16.51 -20.26
C HIS A 256 8.53 15.01 -20.01
N ILE A 257 9.15 14.46 -18.96
CA ILE A 257 8.89 13.11 -18.48
C ILE A 257 7.75 13.16 -17.47
N ASP A 258 6.69 12.38 -17.72
CA ASP A 258 5.50 12.31 -16.85
C ASP A 258 5.85 11.61 -15.52
N ALA A 259 6.31 12.39 -14.54
CA ALA A 259 6.74 11.89 -13.23
C ALA A 259 5.86 12.46 -12.09
N GLY A 260 5.78 11.73 -10.99
CA GLY A 260 5.19 12.17 -9.74
C GLY A 260 6.16 11.99 -8.58
N ILE A 261 5.87 12.62 -7.45
CA ILE A 261 6.68 12.51 -6.22
C ILE A 261 5.89 11.83 -5.11
N TYR A 262 6.62 11.13 -4.24
CA TYR A 262 6.05 10.51 -3.06
C TYR A 262 7.03 10.52 -1.88
N HIS A 263 6.74 11.33 -0.86
CA HIS A 263 7.52 11.40 0.38
C HIS A 263 6.67 11.84 1.56
N GLY A 264 7.16 11.63 2.78
CA GLY A 264 6.39 11.84 4.01
C GLY A 264 5.94 13.28 4.30
N ALA A 265 6.55 14.30 3.66
CA ALA A 265 6.15 15.69 3.83
C ALA A 265 4.98 16.13 2.94
N LEU A 266 4.56 15.30 1.98
CA LEU A 266 3.37 15.58 1.19
C LEU A 266 2.10 15.40 2.01
N GLU A 267 1.08 16.18 1.70
CA GLU A 267 -0.27 15.94 2.21
C GLU A 267 -0.78 14.55 1.78
N GLN A 268 -1.65 13.95 2.59
CA GLN A 268 -2.17 12.61 2.32
C GLN A 268 -2.86 12.50 0.95
N GLN A 269 -3.63 13.53 0.60
CA GLN A 269 -4.32 13.60 -0.68
C GLN A 269 -3.35 13.58 -1.87
N ASP A 270 -2.25 14.33 -1.78
CA ASP A 270 -1.24 14.39 -2.85
C ASP A 270 -0.55 13.04 -3.03
N ARG A 271 -0.25 12.36 -1.91
CA ARG A 271 0.30 11.01 -1.93
C ARG A 271 -0.64 10.01 -2.61
N GLU A 272 -1.92 10.03 -2.25
CA GLU A 272 -2.94 9.17 -2.86
C GLU A 272 -3.14 9.48 -4.34
N CYS A 273 -3.12 10.76 -4.73
CA CYS A 273 -3.19 11.20 -6.11
C CYS A 273 -1.98 10.71 -6.93
N ALA A 274 -0.76 10.80 -6.39
CA ALA A 274 0.45 10.34 -7.06
C ALA A 274 0.40 8.83 -7.36
N VAL A 275 -0.03 8.03 -6.37
CA VAL A 275 -0.24 6.59 -6.54
C VAL A 275 -1.31 6.27 -7.57
N ALA A 276 -2.47 6.91 -7.47
CA ALA A 276 -3.57 6.70 -8.40
C ALA A 276 -3.18 7.07 -9.84
N ARG A 277 -2.40 8.12 -10.03
CA ARG A 277 -1.86 8.54 -11.33
C ARG A 277 -0.90 7.51 -11.93
N LEU A 278 0.03 6.95 -11.13
CA LEU A 278 0.93 5.88 -11.56
C LEU A 278 0.11 4.64 -11.95
N MET A 279 -0.78 4.21 -11.06
CA MET A 279 -1.58 3.00 -11.30
C MET A 279 -2.57 3.17 -12.45
N GLY A 280 -3.07 4.38 -12.66
CA GLY A 280 -3.96 4.75 -13.78
C GLY A 280 -3.24 5.03 -15.10
N GLY A 281 -1.90 5.00 -15.15
CA GLY A 281 -1.12 5.24 -16.35
C GLY A 281 -1.07 6.70 -16.80
N SER A 282 -1.32 7.65 -15.88
CA SER A 282 -1.23 9.10 -16.14
C SER A 282 0.17 9.66 -15.88
N ILE A 283 0.99 8.93 -15.13
CA ILE A 283 2.42 9.12 -15.02
C ILE A 283 3.10 7.76 -15.19
N MET A 284 4.34 7.78 -15.66
CA MET A 284 5.14 6.56 -15.88
C MET A 284 6.15 6.34 -14.76
N VAL A 285 6.57 7.41 -14.10
CA VAL A 285 7.63 7.40 -13.08
C VAL A 285 7.09 7.96 -11.78
N LEU A 286 7.32 7.24 -10.68
CA LEU A 286 7.10 7.74 -9.33
C LEU A 286 8.45 7.83 -8.60
N VAL A 287 8.86 9.02 -8.20
CA VAL A 287 10.08 9.22 -7.41
C VAL A 287 9.73 9.22 -5.93
N SER A 288 10.32 8.32 -5.16
CA SER A 288 9.90 8.07 -3.78
C SER A 288 11.05 7.93 -2.80
N THR A 289 10.79 8.24 -1.52
CA THR A 289 11.64 7.81 -0.40
C THR A 289 11.17 6.47 0.16
N ASP A 290 12.06 5.72 0.84
CA ASP A 290 11.72 4.45 1.49
C ASP A 290 10.56 4.57 2.48
N LEU A 291 10.62 5.59 3.33
CA LEU A 291 9.63 5.79 4.39
C LEU A 291 8.21 5.97 3.82
N ALA A 292 8.12 6.63 2.68
CA ALA A 292 6.86 6.92 2.04
C ALA A 292 6.31 5.72 1.24
N SER A 293 7.19 4.87 0.68
CA SER A 293 6.80 3.71 -0.13
C SER A 293 6.36 2.50 0.70
N ARG A 294 6.61 2.52 2.00
CA ARG A 294 6.16 1.48 2.94
C ARG A 294 4.64 1.54 3.08
N GLY A 295 3.99 0.39 2.93
CA GLY A 295 2.52 0.30 2.98
C GLY A 295 1.77 0.82 1.75
N LEU A 296 2.48 1.22 0.69
CA LEU A 296 1.86 1.54 -0.58
C LEU A 296 1.28 0.30 -1.24
N ASP A 297 0.01 0.38 -1.60
CA ASP A 297 -0.65 -0.59 -2.50
C ASP A 297 -0.25 -0.27 -3.95
N ILE A 298 1.05 -0.24 -4.21
CA ILE A 298 1.60 -0.19 -5.56
C ILE A 298 2.10 -1.59 -5.89
N ASP A 299 1.23 -2.33 -6.51
CA ASP A 299 1.52 -3.67 -7.00
C ASP A 299 1.75 -3.64 -8.51
N LYS A 300 2.59 -4.55 -9.00
CA LYS A 300 2.84 -4.74 -10.44
C LYS A 300 3.51 -3.52 -11.08
N VAL A 301 4.57 -3.05 -10.45
CA VAL A 301 5.50 -2.12 -11.09
C VAL A 301 6.54 -2.95 -11.83
N GLU A 302 6.75 -2.63 -13.08
CA GLU A 302 7.65 -3.39 -13.95
C GLU A 302 9.13 -3.12 -13.62
N HIS A 303 9.44 -1.88 -13.19
CA HIS A 303 10.82 -1.43 -13.00
C HIS A 303 11.02 -0.73 -11.66
N ILE A 304 12.03 -1.16 -10.90
CA ILE A 304 12.52 -0.49 -9.70
C ILE A 304 13.91 0.08 -9.99
N ILE A 305 14.11 1.35 -9.70
CA ILE A 305 15.41 2.00 -9.86
C ILE A 305 15.91 2.50 -8.51
N HIS A 306 17.04 1.98 -8.06
CA HIS A 306 17.76 2.46 -6.90
C HIS A 306 18.68 3.62 -7.35
N TYR A 307 18.17 4.85 -7.34
CA TYR A 307 18.98 6.05 -7.61
C TYR A 307 20.01 6.28 -6.50
N HIS A 308 19.61 6.09 -5.25
CA HIS A 308 20.51 5.92 -4.12
C HIS A 308 20.46 4.47 -3.64
N LEU A 309 21.62 3.91 -3.32
CA LEU A 309 21.68 2.61 -2.66
C LEU A 309 20.86 2.65 -1.37
N PRO A 310 20.09 1.61 -1.08
CA PRO A 310 19.34 1.52 0.17
C PRO A 310 20.31 1.45 1.36
N VAL A 311 19.86 1.97 2.50
CA VAL A 311 20.72 2.07 3.72
C VAL A 311 20.84 0.73 4.46
N SER A 312 20.04 -0.28 4.09
CA SER A 312 20.06 -1.61 4.68
C SER A 312 19.56 -2.66 3.69
N GLU A 313 19.91 -3.92 3.91
CA GLU A 313 19.40 -5.07 3.17
C GLU A 313 17.87 -5.14 3.22
N GLN A 314 17.31 -4.88 4.38
CA GLN A 314 15.87 -4.87 4.58
C GLN A 314 15.18 -3.81 3.70
N ALA A 315 15.74 -2.59 3.60
CA ALA A 315 15.22 -1.56 2.70
C ALA A 315 15.31 -2.00 1.24
N TYR A 316 16.39 -2.70 0.85
CA TYR A 316 16.55 -3.26 -0.48
C TYR A 316 15.47 -4.29 -0.82
N VAL A 317 15.24 -5.24 0.07
CA VAL A 317 14.19 -6.26 -0.09
C VAL A 317 12.81 -5.63 -0.21
N HIS A 318 12.51 -4.60 0.59
CA HIS A 318 11.22 -3.89 0.54
C HIS A 318 11.02 -3.06 -0.73
N ARG A 319 12.07 -2.42 -1.24
CA ARG A 319 12.01 -1.72 -2.53
C ARG A 319 11.73 -2.71 -3.66
N ASN A 320 12.48 -3.80 -3.71
CA ASN A 320 12.33 -4.84 -4.73
C ASN A 320 10.98 -5.57 -4.62
N GLY A 321 10.42 -5.70 -3.44
CA GLY A 321 9.09 -6.27 -3.23
C GLY A 321 7.93 -5.48 -3.83
N ARG A 322 8.17 -4.34 -4.52
CA ARG A 322 7.17 -3.60 -5.31
C ARG A 322 7.06 -4.11 -6.74
N THR A 323 8.00 -4.93 -7.18
CA THR A 323 7.97 -5.65 -8.46
C THR A 323 7.91 -7.17 -8.24
N ALA A 324 7.74 -7.96 -9.29
CA ALA A 324 7.78 -9.44 -9.27
C ALA A 324 6.89 -10.09 -8.19
N ARG A 325 5.56 -9.95 -8.29
CA ARG A 325 4.62 -10.77 -7.50
C ARG A 325 4.32 -12.10 -8.22
N VAL A 326 3.77 -13.07 -7.46
CA VAL A 326 3.53 -14.50 -7.69
C VAL A 326 3.61 -15.05 -9.14
N ASP A 327 3.33 -14.24 -10.17
CA ASP A 327 3.31 -14.67 -11.58
C ASP A 327 4.05 -13.70 -12.54
N ALA A 328 4.85 -12.74 -12.06
CA ALA A 328 5.51 -11.75 -12.90
C ALA A 328 7.02 -11.67 -12.65
N VAL A 329 7.78 -11.49 -13.74
CA VAL A 329 9.21 -11.14 -13.69
C VAL A 329 9.34 -9.64 -13.46
N GLY A 330 10.18 -9.23 -12.52
CA GLY A 330 10.46 -7.84 -12.21
C GLY A 330 11.88 -7.44 -12.62
N ASN A 331 12.10 -6.14 -12.84
CA ASN A 331 13.42 -5.60 -13.13
C ASN A 331 13.82 -4.59 -12.06
N ALA A 332 15.02 -4.76 -11.50
CA ALA A 332 15.61 -3.81 -10.59
C ALA A 332 16.91 -3.26 -11.19
N TYR A 333 17.13 -1.97 -11.04
CA TYR A 333 18.31 -1.28 -11.55
C TYR A 333 18.98 -0.55 -10.41
N VAL A 334 20.30 -0.70 -10.31
CA VAL A 334 21.12 -0.02 -9.31
C VAL A 334 22.05 0.95 -10.03
N ILE A 335 21.80 2.25 -9.88
CA ILE A 335 22.68 3.28 -10.46
C ILE A 335 23.81 3.56 -9.50
N THR A 336 25.05 3.27 -9.90
CA THR A 336 26.26 3.51 -9.10
C THR A 336 27.08 4.66 -9.67
N ALA A 337 27.59 5.54 -8.79
CA ALA A 337 28.62 6.51 -9.15
C ALA A 337 29.97 5.79 -9.41
N PRO A 338 30.98 6.47 -10.02
CA PRO A 338 32.26 5.83 -10.37
C PRO A 338 32.97 5.13 -9.20
N ASP A 339 32.92 5.76 -8.01
CA ASP A 339 33.61 5.28 -6.81
C ASP A 339 32.65 4.56 -5.82
N GLU A 340 31.40 4.35 -6.20
CA GLU A 340 30.37 3.78 -5.31
C GLU A 340 30.43 2.25 -5.37
N GLN A 341 30.77 1.64 -4.23
CA GLN A 341 30.80 0.19 -4.08
C GLN A 341 29.40 -0.33 -3.69
N LEU A 342 29.06 -1.48 -4.22
CA LEU A 342 27.84 -2.17 -3.83
C LEU A 342 28.03 -2.87 -2.49
N PRO A 343 27.05 -2.78 -1.57
CA PRO A 343 27.04 -3.62 -0.37
C PRO A 343 27.02 -5.11 -0.72
N GLU A 344 27.58 -5.96 0.14
CA GLU A 344 27.67 -7.42 -0.07
C GLU A 344 26.30 -8.10 -0.28
N TRP A 345 25.26 -7.52 0.30
CA TRP A 345 23.87 -8.03 0.16
C TRP A 345 23.19 -7.61 -1.14
N VAL A 346 23.81 -6.81 -2.01
CA VAL A 346 23.30 -6.49 -3.35
C VAL A 346 23.96 -7.42 -4.37
N SER A 347 23.25 -8.47 -4.74
CA SER A 347 23.67 -9.32 -5.87
C SER A 347 23.19 -8.69 -7.18
N VAL A 348 24.08 -8.63 -8.15
CA VAL A 348 23.84 -8.09 -9.49
C VAL A 348 23.96 -9.22 -10.51
N ASP A 349 22.94 -9.41 -11.34
CA ASP A 349 22.94 -10.45 -12.37
C ASP A 349 23.74 -10.02 -13.60
N GLU A 350 23.64 -8.74 -13.98
CA GLU A 350 24.33 -8.20 -15.15
C GLU A 350 24.64 -6.70 -15.02
N THR A 351 25.64 -6.23 -15.74
CA THR A 351 25.90 -4.79 -15.91
C THR A 351 25.31 -4.33 -17.23
N MET A 352 24.40 -3.37 -17.15
CA MET A 352 23.71 -2.81 -18.31
C MET A 352 24.48 -1.61 -18.86
N THR A 353 24.81 -1.66 -20.15
CA THR A 353 25.31 -0.51 -20.90
C THR A 353 24.11 0.22 -21.52
N LEU A 354 23.94 1.49 -21.17
CA LEU A 354 22.86 2.31 -21.70
C LEU A 354 23.14 2.64 -23.17
N GLN A 355 22.15 2.42 -24.02
CA GLN A 355 22.18 2.87 -25.39
C GLN A 355 21.42 4.20 -25.49
N PRO A 356 21.89 5.16 -26.28
CA PRO A 356 21.15 6.41 -26.53
C PRO A 356 19.80 6.06 -27.15
N ALA A 357 18.74 6.13 -26.38
CA ALA A 357 17.39 5.92 -26.88
C ALA A 357 16.79 7.25 -27.35
N SER A 358 15.99 7.18 -28.39
CA SER A 358 15.46 8.40 -29.03
C SER A 358 14.28 9.02 -28.30
N ARG A 359 13.55 8.29 -27.47
CA ARG A 359 12.36 8.83 -26.78
C ARG A 359 11.83 7.94 -25.65
N MET A 360 11.52 8.56 -24.52
CA MET A 360 10.80 7.89 -23.45
C MET A 360 9.32 7.66 -23.82
N PRO A 361 8.73 6.51 -23.48
CA PRO A 361 7.28 6.28 -23.60
C PRO A 361 6.52 7.36 -22.80
N ARG A 362 5.48 7.92 -23.40
CA ARG A 362 4.59 8.88 -22.73
C ARG A 362 3.43 8.16 -22.06
N ALA A 363 2.95 8.73 -20.97
CA ALA A 363 1.72 8.30 -20.35
C ALA A 363 0.55 8.34 -21.36
N THR A 364 -0.20 7.25 -21.45
CA THR A 364 -1.32 7.11 -22.39
C THR A 364 -2.63 7.66 -21.85
N MET A 365 -2.69 7.84 -20.53
CA MET A 365 -3.85 8.33 -19.81
C MET A 365 -3.60 9.71 -19.20
N SER A 366 -4.67 10.37 -18.80
CA SER A 366 -4.69 11.56 -17.94
C SER A 366 -5.69 11.36 -16.83
N THR A 367 -5.48 11.97 -15.67
CA THR A 367 -6.37 11.79 -14.52
C THR A 367 -7.30 12.99 -14.36
N LEU A 368 -8.60 12.73 -14.38
CA LEU A 368 -9.63 13.65 -13.95
C LEU A 368 -9.76 13.61 -12.42
N TYR A 369 -9.79 14.76 -11.79
CA TYR A 369 -10.05 14.96 -10.38
C TYR A 369 -11.46 15.49 -10.18
N PHE A 370 -12.26 14.80 -9.38
CA PHE A 370 -13.61 15.21 -8.97
C PHE A 370 -13.56 15.62 -7.51
N GLN A 371 -13.94 16.84 -7.17
CA GLN A 371 -14.05 17.31 -5.78
C GLN A 371 -15.33 16.78 -5.11
N ALA A 372 -15.53 15.46 -5.17
CA ALA A 372 -16.63 14.74 -4.54
C ALA A 372 -16.27 13.25 -4.46
N GLY A 373 -16.72 12.58 -3.39
CA GLY A 373 -16.40 11.19 -3.12
C GLY A 373 -17.53 10.42 -2.42
N LYS A 374 -17.17 9.48 -1.57
CA LYS A 374 -18.12 8.62 -0.83
C LYS A 374 -19.06 9.43 0.06
N LYS A 375 -18.54 10.49 0.71
CA LYS A 375 -19.34 11.38 1.58
C LYS A 375 -20.41 12.15 0.78
N GLU A 376 -20.10 12.47 -0.46
CA GLU A 376 -21.05 13.10 -1.39
C GLU A 376 -21.94 12.06 -2.11
N LYS A 377 -21.83 10.77 -1.71
CA LYS A 377 -22.59 9.61 -2.24
C LYS A 377 -22.25 9.25 -3.68
N LEU A 378 -21.01 9.50 -4.09
CA LEU A 378 -20.49 9.02 -5.37
C LEU A 378 -19.91 7.61 -5.23
N SER A 379 -20.13 6.81 -6.26
CA SER A 379 -19.55 5.47 -6.45
C SER A 379 -18.76 5.40 -7.76
N ARG A 380 -17.98 4.33 -7.93
CA ARG A 380 -17.29 4.07 -9.21
C ARG A 380 -18.25 4.02 -10.39
N GLY A 381 -19.40 3.36 -10.21
CA GLY A 381 -20.42 3.24 -11.26
C GLY A 381 -21.01 4.59 -11.66
N ASP A 382 -21.21 5.51 -10.70
CA ASP A 382 -21.70 6.85 -10.98
C ASP A 382 -20.72 7.66 -11.82
N ILE A 383 -19.40 7.58 -11.51
CA ILE A 383 -18.36 8.29 -12.26
C ILE A 383 -18.19 7.70 -13.64
N LEU A 384 -18.17 6.36 -13.75
CA LEU A 384 -18.07 5.66 -15.02
C LEU A 384 -19.24 6.02 -15.93
N GLY A 385 -20.48 5.89 -15.44
CA GLY A 385 -21.69 6.23 -16.19
C GLY A 385 -21.72 7.70 -16.60
N PHE A 386 -21.29 8.61 -15.71
CA PHE A 386 -21.23 10.04 -15.98
C PHE A 386 -20.24 10.37 -17.12
N ILE A 387 -19.02 9.81 -17.08
CA ILE A 387 -18.03 10.03 -18.13
C ILE A 387 -18.49 9.41 -19.46
N ALA A 388 -19.02 8.21 -19.44
CA ALA A 388 -19.49 7.53 -20.65
C ALA A 388 -20.68 8.25 -21.31
N SER A 389 -21.63 8.78 -20.51
CA SER A 389 -22.82 9.43 -21.03
C SER A 389 -22.57 10.86 -21.51
N HIS A 390 -21.60 11.57 -20.93
CA HIS A 390 -21.41 12.99 -21.17
C HIS A 390 -20.01 13.36 -21.69
N GLY A 391 -19.00 12.49 -21.48
CA GLY A 391 -17.61 12.78 -21.82
C GLY A 391 -17.27 12.61 -23.30
N GLY A 392 -18.11 11.93 -24.07
CA GLY A 392 -17.81 11.62 -25.47
C GLY A 392 -16.79 10.49 -25.69
N ILE A 393 -16.64 9.61 -24.70
CA ILE A 393 -15.84 8.38 -24.77
C ILE A 393 -16.64 7.17 -24.28
N GLU A 394 -16.31 6.00 -24.78
CA GLU A 394 -16.94 4.77 -24.32
C GLU A 394 -16.53 4.39 -22.90
N ALA A 395 -17.39 3.68 -22.17
CA ALA A 395 -17.10 3.19 -20.82
C ALA A 395 -15.83 2.33 -20.76
N THR A 396 -15.56 1.56 -21.80
CA THR A 396 -14.38 0.70 -21.96
C THR A 396 -13.07 1.49 -22.09
N ALA A 397 -13.12 2.75 -22.52
CA ALA A 397 -11.98 3.63 -22.61
C ALA A 397 -11.64 4.32 -21.27
N VAL A 398 -12.55 4.29 -20.30
CA VAL A 398 -12.31 4.80 -18.96
C VAL A 398 -11.47 3.80 -18.19
N GLY A 399 -10.29 4.22 -17.75
CA GLY A 399 -9.37 3.39 -17.00
C GLY A 399 -9.72 3.29 -15.52
N ARG A 400 -8.69 3.27 -14.67
CA ARG A 400 -8.86 3.15 -13.22
C ARG A 400 -9.68 4.30 -12.65
N ILE A 401 -10.65 3.96 -11.78
CA ILE A 401 -11.44 4.91 -11.00
C ILE A 401 -11.20 4.64 -9.51
N ASP A 402 -10.75 5.64 -8.78
CA ASP A 402 -10.59 5.60 -7.33
C ASP A 402 -11.55 6.59 -6.67
N VAL A 403 -12.39 6.11 -5.75
CA VAL A 403 -13.35 6.94 -5.01
C VAL A 403 -12.91 7.02 -3.55
N ARG A 404 -12.53 8.20 -3.11
CA ARG A 404 -12.15 8.54 -1.74
C ARG A 404 -13.33 9.18 -1.00
N ASP A 405 -13.11 9.60 0.24
CA ASP A 405 -14.19 10.17 1.04
C ASP A 405 -14.74 11.47 0.45
N HIS A 406 -13.88 12.41 0.07
CA HIS A 406 -14.26 13.74 -0.40
C HIS A 406 -13.82 14.06 -1.84
N TYR A 407 -13.16 13.14 -2.51
CA TYR A 407 -12.75 13.31 -3.91
C TYR A 407 -12.72 11.98 -4.63
N SER A 408 -12.65 12.04 -5.94
CA SER A 408 -12.51 10.86 -6.79
C SER A 408 -11.59 11.16 -7.95
N LEU A 409 -10.95 10.10 -8.45
CA LEU A 409 -10.00 10.14 -9.55
C LEU A 409 -10.47 9.17 -10.63
N ALA A 410 -10.39 9.58 -11.90
CA ALA A 410 -10.70 8.73 -13.03
C ALA A 410 -9.66 8.90 -14.14
N ALA A 411 -9.07 7.82 -14.62
CA ALA A 411 -8.16 7.84 -15.74
C ALA A 411 -8.95 7.82 -17.06
N VAL A 412 -8.60 8.72 -17.98
CA VAL A 412 -9.19 8.83 -19.31
C VAL A 412 -8.07 8.91 -20.37
N PRO A 413 -8.31 8.51 -21.63
CA PRO A 413 -7.31 8.60 -22.70
C PRO A 413 -6.74 10.01 -22.84
N ARG A 414 -5.41 10.15 -22.81
CA ARG A 414 -4.71 11.44 -22.82
C ARG A 414 -5.11 12.31 -23.98
N GLY A 415 -5.21 11.73 -25.18
CA GLY A 415 -5.58 12.45 -26.39
C GLY A 415 -7.01 13.03 -26.37
N LYS A 416 -7.88 12.53 -25.49
CA LYS A 416 -9.27 12.99 -25.34
C LYS A 416 -9.55 13.70 -24.04
N ALA A 417 -8.57 13.81 -23.13
CA ALA A 417 -8.78 14.29 -21.77
C ALA A 417 -9.35 15.73 -21.70
N HIS A 418 -8.87 16.64 -22.53
CA HIS A 418 -9.38 18.01 -22.59
C HIS A 418 -10.80 18.09 -23.15
N GLU A 419 -11.11 17.28 -24.16
CA GLU A 419 -12.45 17.18 -24.75
C GLU A 419 -13.44 16.61 -23.72
N VAL A 420 -13.08 15.50 -23.07
CA VAL A 420 -13.87 14.90 -21.99
C VAL A 420 -14.14 15.93 -20.89
N LEU A 421 -13.10 16.61 -20.38
CA LEU A 421 -13.27 17.64 -19.36
C LEU A 421 -14.21 18.74 -19.82
N LYS A 422 -14.05 19.27 -21.03
CA LYS A 422 -14.90 20.32 -21.59
C LYS A 422 -16.37 19.88 -21.63
N ASN A 423 -16.65 18.66 -22.04
CA ASN A 423 -17.98 18.11 -22.17
C ASN A 423 -18.69 17.92 -20.81
N ILE A 424 -17.94 17.54 -19.76
CA ILE A 424 -18.52 17.23 -18.43
C ILE A 424 -18.51 18.42 -17.45
N LEU A 425 -17.75 19.48 -17.71
CA LEU A 425 -17.45 20.54 -16.74
C LEU A 425 -18.71 21.23 -16.18
N ASN A 426 -19.77 21.37 -16.98
CA ASN A 426 -21.00 22.04 -16.60
C ASN A 426 -22.17 21.07 -16.37
N VAL A 427 -21.94 19.78 -16.42
CA VAL A 427 -22.98 18.77 -16.24
C VAL A 427 -23.05 18.39 -14.76
N LYS A 428 -24.27 18.18 -14.26
CA LYS A 428 -24.49 17.72 -12.88
C LYS A 428 -24.35 16.22 -12.78
N ILE A 429 -23.56 15.75 -11.82
CA ILE A 429 -23.50 14.33 -11.46
C ILE A 429 -24.47 14.08 -10.29
N LYS A 430 -25.43 13.17 -10.45
CA LYS A 430 -26.49 12.92 -9.44
C LYS A 430 -27.22 14.19 -8.97
N GLY A 431 -27.48 15.12 -9.88
CA GLY A 431 -28.15 16.38 -9.56
C GLY A 431 -27.26 17.44 -8.88
N LYS A 432 -26.01 17.13 -8.57
CA LYS A 432 -25.06 18.04 -7.89
C LYS A 432 -24.04 18.59 -8.88
N LYS A 433 -23.69 19.87 -8.72
CA LYS A 433 -22.55 20.47 -9.43
C LYS A 433 -21.26 20.08 -8.69
N VAL A 434 -20.37 19.36 -9.34
CA VAL A 434 -19.07 18.93 -8.82
C VAL A 434 -17.97 19.66 -9.59
N ARG A 435 -16.98 20.19 -8.88
CA ARG A 435 -15.79 20.77 -9.53
C ARG A 435 -14.93 19.63 -10.07
N ILE A 436 -14.59 19.71 -11.36
CA ILE A 436 -13.77 18.73 -12.06
C ILE A 436 -12.60 19.43 -12.70
N SER A 437 -11.42 18.82 -12.62
CA SER A 437 -10.18 19.33 -13.24
C SER A 437 -9.31 18.19 -13.74
N LEU A 438 -8.36 18.47 -14.61
CA LEU A 438 -7.26 17.56 -14.93
C LEU A 438 -6.16 17.72 -13.89
N LEU A 439 -5.59 16.62 -13.43
CA LEU A 439 -4.34 16.63 -12.67
C LEU A 439 -3.18 16.66 -13.67
N GLY A 440 -2.35 17.69 -13.54
CA GLY A 440 -1.14 17.90 -14.34
C GLY A 440 0.00 16.95 -13.94
#